data_37509618441b1dea1b4531bbf1394d3c
#
_entry.id   37509618441b1dea1b4531bbf1394d3c
#
_cell.length_a   1.000
_cell.length_b   1.000
_cell.length_c   1.000
_cell.angle_alpha   90.00
_cell.angle_beta   90.00
_cell.angle_gamma   90.00
#
_symmetry.space_group_name_H-M   'P 1'
#
loop_
_entity.id
_entity.type
_entity.pdbx_description
1 polymer ?
#
loop_
_entity_poly.entity_id
_entity_poly.type
_entity_poly.pdbx_seq_one_letter_code
_entity_poly.pdbx_strand_id
1 'polypeptide(L)'
;MAAARASASDIAHIEACYEQLASLLARESGVTSNERMGADIAFHRSILSASGNWVFERFGLIFDAAIMARMSLAEQASNEDPPFALQKHRRIVDAIKAHNPGEARRAALSVLALSKSAYADYFEDEEKDSGE
;
A
#
# COMPACT_ATOMS: atom_id res chain seq x y z
N MET A 1 -11.83 7.27 -6.75
CA MET A 1 -12.12 8.59 -6.16
C MET A 1 -10.93 9.54 -6.22
N ALA A 2 -9.75 9.16 -5.73
CA ALA A 2 -8.56 10.01 -5.85
C ALA A 2 -8.22 10.36 -7.31
N ALA A 3 -8.28 9.39 -8.22
CA ALA A 3 -8.00 9.62 -9.65
C ALA A 3 -8.92 10.64 -10.29
N ALA A 4 -10.17 10.74 -9.86
CA ALA A 4 -11.14 11.71 -10.39
C ALA A 4 -11.01 13.09 -9.74
N ARG A 5 -10.52 13.20 -8.51
CA ARG A 5 -10.58 14.42 -7.69
C ARG A 5 -9.23 15.02 -7.32
N ALA A 6 -8.13 14.29 -7.49
CA ALA A 6 -6.82 14.76 -7.09
C ALA A 6 -6.43 16.05 -7.82
N SER A 7 -6.04 17.06 -7.03
CA SER A 7 -5.44 18.30 -7.55
C SER A 7 -3.97 18.06 -7.92
N ALA A 8 -3.36 19.02 -8.59
CA ALA A 8 -1.92 18.99 -8.88
C ALA A 8 -1.09 18.91 -7.60
N SER A 9 -1.51 19.58 -6.53
CA SER A 9 -0.88 19.52 -5.22
C SER A 9 -1.01 18.13 -4.58
N ASP A 10 -2.17 17.52 -4.67
CA ASP A 10 -2.41 16.15 -4.18
C ASP A 10 -1.52 15.14 -4.91
N ILE A 11 -1.45 15.25 -6.23
CA ILE A 11 -0.60 14.39 -7.07
C ILE A 11 0.87 14.54 -6.70
N ALA A 12 1.35 15.76 -6.51
CA ALA A 12 2.73 16.03 -6.09
C ALA A 12 3.03 15.39 -4.73
N HIS A 13 2.09 15.45 -3.78
CA HIS A 13 2.24 14.82 -2.48
C HIS A 13 2.25 13.29 -2.56
N ILE A 14 1.37 12.71 -3.35
CA ILE A 14 1.34 11.25 -3.60
C ILE A 14 2.66 10.79 -4.21
N GLU A 15 3.18 11.51 -5.20
CA GLU A 15 4.48 11.20 -5.81
C GLU A 15 5.62 11.29 -4.81
N ALA A 16 5.65 12.31 -3.95
CA ALA A 16 6.67 12.46 -2.92
C ALA A 16 6.65 11.29 -1.93
N CYS A 17 5.47 10.85 -1.50
CA CYS A 17 5.32 9.68 -0.64
C CYS A 17 5.77 8.40 -1.35
N TYR A 18 5.46 8.23 -2.62
CA TYR A 18 5.94 7.11 -3.43
C TYR A 18 7.46 7.09 -3.54
N GLU A 19 8.08 8.23 -3.85
CA GLU A 19 9.54 8.34 -3.99
C GLU A 19 10.25 8.00 -2.67
N GLN A 20 9.70 8.40 -1.55
CA GLN A 20 10.24 8.05 -0.23
C GLN A 20 10.16 6.54 0.01
N LEU A 21 9.04 5.91 -0.30
CA LEU A 21 8.89 4.46 -0.20
C LEU A 21 9.87 3.74 -1.11
N ALA A 22 10.00 4.18 -2.36
CA ALA A 22 10.94 3.63 -3.34
C ALA A 22 12.40 3.75 -2.85
N SER A 23 12.76 4.89 -2.30
CA SER A 23 14.10 5.14 -1.73
C SER A 23 14.42 4.19 -0.58
N LEU A 24 13.48 3.95 0.32
CA LEU A 24 13.66 3.03 1.44
C LEU A 24 13.76 1.57 0.99
N LEU A 25 12.96 1.17 0.02
CA LEU A 25 13.00 -0.21 -0.52
C LEU A 25 14.25 -0.48 -1.38
N ALA A 26 14.86 0.55 -1.95
CA ALA A 26 16.12 0.43 -2.71
C ALA A 26 17.35 0.28 -1.82
N ARG A 27 17.27 0.59 -0.53
CA ARG A 27 18.39 0.46 0.41
C ARG A 27 18.54 -0.99 0.87
N GLU A 28 19.72 -1.54 0.67
CA GLU A 28 20.04 -2.92 1.04
C GLU A 28 20.21 -3.11 2.55
N SER A 29 20.57 -2.05 3.27
CA SER A 29 20.79 -2.11 4.71
C SER A 29 20.47 -0.79 5.41
N GLY A 30 20.29 -0.83 6.73
CA GLY A 30 20.06 0.35 7.54
C GLY A 30 18.63 0.89 7.54
N VAL A 31 17.69 0.12 7.01
CA VAL A 31 16.26 0.47 7.02
C VAL A 31 15.51 -0.53 7.90
N THR A 32 14.76 -0.03 8.88
CA THR A 32 13.93 -0.87 9.74
C THR A 32 12.60 -1.21 9.09
N SER A 33 11.96 -2.29 9.53
CA SER A 33 10.58 -2.62 9.13
C SER A 33 9.60 -1.49 9.46
N ASN A 34 9.80 -0.80 10.58
CA ASN A 34 8.96 0.33 10.99
C ASN A 34 9.09 1.52 10.03
N GLU A 35 10.29 1.80 9.52
CA GLU A 35 10.49 2.87 8.53
C GLU A 35 9.80 2.56 7.20
N ARG A 36 9.90 1.32 6.72
CA ARG A 36 9.20 0.87 5.51
C ARG A 36 7.69 0.92 5.68
N MET A 37 7.21 0.44 6.81
CA MET A 37 5.78 0.46 7.15
C MET A 37 5.25 1.88 7.22
N GLY A 38 5.97 2.80 7.87
CA GLY A 38 5.61 4.20 7.96
C GLY A 38 5.51 4.87 6.59
N ALA A 39 6.44 4.58 5.69
CA ALA A 39 6.44 5.11 4.33
C ALA A 39 5.27 4.57 3.50
N ASP A 40 4.94 3.30 3.64
CA ASP A 40 3.79 2.69 2.95
C ASP A 40 2.46 3.25 3.47
N ILE A 41 2.33 3.41 4.77
CA ILE A 41 1.16 4.06 5.39
C ILE A 41 1.01 5.50 4.88
N ALA A 42 2.09 6.27 4.84
CA ALA A 42 2.08 7.64 4.33
C ALA A 42 1.63 7.71 2.87
N PHE A 43 2.08 6.78 2.05
CA PHE A 43 1.66 6.67 0.65
C PHE A 43 0.15 6.41 0.53
N HIS A 44 -0.37 5.42 1.23
CA HIS A 44 -1.80 5.11 1.20
C HIS A 44 -2.67 6.24 1.77
N ARG A 45 -2.22 6.89 2.84
CA ARG A 45 -2.93 8.05 3.40
C ARG A 45 -2.98 9.23 2.43
N SER A 46 -1.93 9.47 1.68
CA SER A 46 -1.91 10.52 0.67
C SER A 46 -2.97 10.32 -0.41
N ILE A 47 -3.22 9.08 -0.79
CA ILE A 47 -4.28 8.71 -1.74
C ILE A 47 -5.67 8.91 -1.13
N LEU A 48 -5.88 8.49 0.10
CA LEU A 48 -7.15 8.67 0.81
C LEU A 48 -7.49 10.15 0.98
N SER A 49 -6.50 10.97 1.34
CA SER A 49 -6.65 12.42 1.46
C SER A 49 -7.02 13.05 0.11
N ALA A 50 -6.38 12.63 -0.97
CA ALA A 50 -6.66 13.13 -2.32
C ALA A 50 -8.04 12.75 -2.85
N SER A 51 -8.72 11.78 -2.25
CA SER A 51 -10.09 11.42 -2.61
C SER A 51 -11.11 12.52 -2.33
N GLY A 52 -10.78 13.48 -1.46
CA GLY A 52 -11.66 14.56 -1.02
C GLY A 52 -12.83 14.07 -0.16
N ASN A 53 -12.76 12.87 0.34
CA ASN A 53 -13.83 12.28 1.18
C ASN A 53 -13.40 12.33 2.65
N TRP A 54 -14.03 13.22 3.42
CA TRP A 54 -13.73 13.42 4.83
C TRP A 54 -13.94 12.15 5.68
N VAL A 55 -14.81 11.25 5.26
CA VAL A 55 -15.04 9.98 5.94
C VAL A 55 -13.77 9.11 5.87
N PHE A 56 -13.13 9.05 4.71
CA PHE A 56 -11.87 8.31 4.56
C PHE A 56 -10.74 8.93 5.37
N GLU A 57 -10.67 10.26 5.46
CA GLU A 57 -9.70 10.94 6.33
C GLU A 57 -9.92 10.62 7.81
N ARG A 58 -11.17 10.60 8.24
CA ARG A 58 -11.53 10.26 9.64
C ARG A 58 -11.24 8.80 9.99
N PHE A 59 -11.47 7.90 9.06
CA PHE A 59 -11.13 6.49 9.24
C PHE A 59 -9.64 6.18 9.08
N GLY A 60 -8.81 7.17 8.77
CA GLY A 60 -7.37 7.00 8.54
C GLY A 60 -6.66 6.26 9.68
N LEU A 61 -6.97 6.57 10.93
CA LEU A 61 -6.37 5.90 12.09
C LEU A 61 -6.73 4.41 12.18
N ILE A 62 -7.96 4.05 11.83
CA ILE A 62 -8.42 2.66 11.80
C ILE A 62 -7.74 1.94 10.63
N PHE A 63 -7.65 2.58 9.48
CA PHE A 63 -6.92 2.05 8.32
C PHE A 63 -5.44 1.86 8.61
N ASP A 64 -4.80 2.79 9.32
CA ASP A 64 -3.40 2.66 9.72
C ASP A 64 -3.18 1.39 10.54
N ALA A 65 -4.01 1.15 11.55
CA ALA A 65 -3.91 -0.05 12.38
C ALA A 65 -4.11 -1.34 11.55
N ALA A 66 -5.08 -1.35 10.65
CA ALA A 66 -5.34 -2.48 9.76
C ALA A 66 -4.18 -2.70 8.77
N ILE A 67 -3.60 -1.65 8.22
CA ILE A 67 -2.43 -1.72 7.33
C ILE A 67 -1.22 -2.26 8.09
N MET A 68 -0.97 -1.77 9.30
CA MET A 68 0.12 -2.25 10.15
C MET A 68 0.01 -3.74 10.46
N ALA A 69 -1.17 -4.21 10.84
CA ALA A 69 -1.43 -5.62 11.10
C ALA A 69 -1.22 -6.47 9.84
N ARG A 70 -1.72 -6.02 8.71
CA ARG A 70 -1.56 -6.67 7.40
C ARG A 70 -0.09 -6.78 7.01
N MET A 71 0.67 -5.71 7.15
CA MET A 71 2.07 -5.68 6.75
C MET A 71 2.94 -6.56 7.63
N SER A 72 2.69 -6.60 8.94
CA SER A 72 3.39 -7.53 9.84
C SER A 72 3.18 -8.98 9.43
N LEU A 73 1.97 -9.36 9.02
CA LEU A 73 1.68 -10.70 8.52
C LEU A 73 2.31 -10.94 7.14
N ALA A 74 2.25 -9.95 6.25
CA ALA A 74 2.81 -10.05 4.90
C ALA A 74 4.34 -10.17 4.91
N GLU A 75 5.05 -9.50 5.82
CA GLU A 75 6.49 -9.66 5.98
C GLU A 75 6.89 -11.08 6.38
N GLN A 76 6.04 -11.76 7.14
CA GLN A 76 6.27 -13.15 7.54
C GLN A 76 5.95 -14.15 6.43
N ALA A 77 5.03 -13.81 5.52
CA ALA A 77 4.50 -14.72 4.52
C ALA A 77 4.95 -14.43 3.08
N SER A 78 5.43 -13.23 2.78
CA SER A 78 5.71 -12.78 1.41
C SER A 78 7.16 -12.99 1.02
N ASN A 79 7.37 -13.70 -0.10
CA ASN A 79 8.64 -13.76 -0.82
C ASN A 79 8.67 -12.80 -2.01
N GLU A 80 7.81 -11.78 -2.02
CA GLU A 80 7.72 -10.86 -3.13
C GLU A 80 8.96 -9.97 -3.22
N ASP A 81 9.54 -9.90 -4.41
CA ASP A 81 10.67 -9.03 -4.72
C ASP A 81 10.28 -7.56 -4.55
N PRO A 82 11.00 -6.76 -3.74
CA PRO A 82 10.71 -5.34 -3.54
C PRO A 82 10.52 -4.52 -4.82
N PRO A 83 11.31 -4.67 -5.89
CA PRO A 83 11.07 -3.99 -7.16
C PRO A 83 9.71 -4.29 -7.78
N PHE A 84 9.21 -5.50 -7.63
CA PHE A 84 7.89 -5.89 -8.15
C PHE A 84 6.75 -5.24 -7.37
N ALA A 85 6.86 -5.18 -6.05
CA ALA A 85 5.93 -4.46 -5.20
C ALA A 85 5.88 -2.96 -5.53
N LEU A 86 7.03 -2.34 -5.79
CA LEU A 86 7.13 -0.94 -6.21
C LEU A 86 6.42 -0.67 -7.54
N GLN A 87 6.56 -1.55 -8.52
CA GLN A 87 5.87 -1.41 -9.81
C GLN A 87 4.35 -1.36 -9.65
N LYS A 88 3.80 -2.15 -8.75
CA LYS A 88 2.36 -2.15 -8.47
C LYS A 88 1.89 -0.83 -7.86
N HIS A 89 2.63 -0.30 -6.91
CA HIS A 89 2.37 1.02 -6.32
C HIS A 89 2.52 2.13 -7.38
N ARG A 90 3.53 2.04 -8.25
CA ARG A 90 3.74 2.99 -9.34
C ARG A 90 2.55 3.06 -10.30
N ARG A 91 1.95 1.94 -10.61
CA ARG A 91 0.76 1.89 -11.48
C ARG A 91 -0.41 2.68 -10.89
N ILE A 92 -0.57 2.67 -9.57
CA ILE A 92 -1.59 3.48 -8.90
C ILE A 92 -1.29 4.97 -9.10
N VAL A 93 -0.06 5.39 -8.88
CA VAL A 93 0.37 6.79 -9.05
C VAL A 93 0.12 7.25 -10.49
N ASP A 94 0.55 6.48 -11.47
CA ASP A 94 0.40 6.82 -12.89
C ASP A 94 -1.07 6.92 -13.30
N ALA A 95 -1.92 6.03 -12.79
CA ALA A 95 -3.36 6.07 -13.06
C ALA A 95 -4.03 7.31 -12.45
N ILE A 96 -3.62 7.73 -11.26
CA ILE A 96 -4.12 8.95 -10.62
C ILE A 96 -3.65 10.19 -11.38
N LYS A 97 -2.39 10.24 -11.80
CA LYS A 97 -1.86 11.32 -12.65
C LYS A 97 -2.60 11.46 -13.97
N ALA A 98 -2.99 10.34 -14.56
CA ALA A 98 -3.75 10.30 -15.80
C ALA A 98 -5.25 10.56 -15.60
N HIS A 99 -5.70 10.77 -14.36
CA HIS A 99 -7.12 10.89 -14.00
C HIS A 99 -7.97 9.73 -14.56
N ASN A 100 -7.44 8.52 -14.45
CA ASN A 100 -8.08 7.30 -14.92
C ASN A 100 -8.58 6.44 -13.75
N PRO A 101 -9.85 6.61 -13.28
CA PRO A 101 -10.40 5.88 -12.14
C PRO A 101 -10.45 4.37 -12.35
N GLY A 102 -10.74 3.92 -13.56
CA GLY A 102 -10.81 2.50 -13.89
C GLY A 102 -9.46 1.79 -13.73
N GLU A 103 -8.38 2.38 -14.25
CA GLU A 103 -7.03 1.84 -14.11
C GLU A 103 -6.53 1.95 -12.67
N ALA A 104 -6.82 3.05 -11.97
CA ALA A 104 -6.48 3.22 -10.56
C ALA A 104 -7.12 2.12 -9.70
N ARG A 105 -8.37 1.80 -9.96
CA ARG A 105 -9.08 0.71 -9.28
C ARG A 105 -8.43 -0.64 -9.56
N ARG A 106 -8.12 -0.95 -10.81
CA ARG A 106 -7.44 -2.20 -11.19
C ARG A 106 -6.08 -2.33 -10.52
N ALA A 107 -5.29 -1.26 -10.52
CA ALA A 107 -3.97 -1.24 -9.90
C ALA A 107 -4.06 -1.44 -8.38
N ALA A 108 -5.01 -0.79 -7.71
CA ALA A 108 -5.23 -0.94 -6.28
C ALA A 108 -5.68 -2.37 -5.92
N LEU A 109 -6.57 -2.95 -6.69
CA LEU A 109 -7.01 -4.34 -6.50
C LEU A 109 -5.87 -5.34 -6.70
N SER A 110 -4.94 -5.07 -7.61
CA SER A 110 -3.74 -5.88 -7.81
C SER A 110 -2.85 -5.92 -6.56
N VAL A 111 -2.68 -4.79 -5.88
CA VAL A 111 -1.94 -4.72 -4.60
C VAL A 111 -2.67 -5.49 -3.50
N LEU A 112 -3.98 -5.32 -3.40
CA LEU A 112 -4.81 -6.01 -2.40
C LEU A 112 -4.89 -7.52 -2.63
N ALA A 113 -4.90 -7.98 -3.86
CA ALA A 113 -4.96 -9.41 -4.20
C ALA A 113 -3.75 -10.17 -3.65
N LEU A 114 -2.55 -9.58 -3.70
CA LEU A 114 -1.35 -10.16 -3.11
C LEU A 114 -1.44 -10.26 -1.59
N SER A 115 -1.91 -9.22 -0.93
CA SER A 115 -2.11 -9.22 0.52
C SER A 115 -3.11 -10.30 0.92
N LYS A 116 -4.19 -10.46 0.15
CA LYS A 116 -5.21 -11.47 0.40
C LYS A 116 -4.67 -12.89 0.23
N SER A 117 -3.82 -13.14 -0.76
CA SER A 117 -3.15 -14.42 -0.95
C SER A 117 -2.20 -14.74 0.21
N ALA A 118 -1.38 -13.78 0.62
CA ALA A 118 -0.47 -13.93 1.75
C ALA A 118 -1.22 -14.24 3.06
N TYR A 119 -2.38 -13.61 3.27
CA TYR A 119 -3.25 -13.92 4.41
C TYR A 119 -3.80 -15.34 4.36
N ALA A 120 -4.30 -15.78 3.21
CA ALA A 120 -4.85 -17.12 3.05
C ALA A 120 -3.79 -18.17 3.37
N ASP A 121 -2.58 -18.03 2.84
CA ASP A 121 -1.47 -18.93 3.07
C ASP A 121 -1.08 -18.99 4.56
N TYR A 122 -1.05 -17.85 5.23
CA TYR A 122 -0.74 -17.78 6.66
C TYR A 122 -1.76 -18.52 7.52
N PHE A 123 -3.04 -18.32 7.29
CA PHE A 123 -4.09 -18.97 8.06
C PHE A 123 -4.22 -20.46 7.76
N GLU A 124 -3.96 -20.89 6.53
CA GLU A 124 -3.92 -22.32 6.18
C GLU A 124 -2.78 -23.05 6.91
N ASP A 125 -1.64 -22.40 7.12
CA ASP A 125 -0.53 -22.97 7.87
C ASP A 125 -0.82 -23.06 9.37
N GLU A 126 -1.51 -22.09 9.96
CA GLU A 126 -1.95 -22.14 11.35
C GLU A 126 -2.97 -23.26 11.60
N GLU A 127 -3.90 -23.49 10.68
CA GLU A 127 -4.87 -24.58 10.79
C GLU A 127 -4.19 -25.95 10.75
N LYS A 128 -3.13 -26.11 9.96
CA LYS A 128 -2.35 -27.35 9.91
C LYS A 128 -1.56 -27.61 11.19
N ASP A 129 -1.03 -26.54 11.79
CA ASP A 129 -0.24 -26.66 13.04
C ASP A 129 -1.12 -26.86 14.28
N SER A 130 -2.37 -26.39 14.26
CA SER A 130 -3.34 -26.56 15.34
C SER A 130 -4.15 -27.88 15.25
N GLY A 131 -4.00 -28.63 14.17
CA GLY A 131 -4.70 -29.89 13.92
C GLY A 131 -4.01 -31.15 14.48
N GLU A 132 -2.86 -30.98 15.10
CA GLU A 132 -2.14 -32.04 15.84
C GLU A 132 -2.33 -31.86 17.34
#